data_2115d29349acfe10866c1fadd7ef7935
#
_entry.id   2115d29349acfe10866c1fadd7ef7935
#
_cell.length_a   1.000
_cell.length_b   1.000
_cell.length_c   1.000
_cell.angle_alpha   90.00
_cell.angle_beta   90.00
_cell.angle_gamma   90.00
#
_symmetry.space_group_name_H-M   'P 1'
#
loop_
_entity.id
_entity.type
_entity.pdbx_description
1 polymer ?
#
loop_
_entity_poly.entity_id
_entity_poly.type
_entity_poly.pdbx_seq_one_letter_code
_entity_poly.pdbx_strand_id
1 'polypeptide(L)'
;MKKLLLGWGILTLSFLLASCSNDELAAVAANGEKKEVTLTTRLGSNSRATQEQIEMELFYTVYDAHTGAEVMKNTADIAPVSFGEEASVNLTLELDCDKSYDIAFWAQAKGSQCYDLSDMKAVRLCYEECIGNDSNRTAYYGNLRSLQFNKHSNLTVTLKSPFALLEVYTTKKDVEAAAVLNVPVNEMLSSIEVSGIASVFNVVKGEPEGETVTVSLNPGIIPDGECMFDGKEYRLLTSDYLGSVVK
;
A
#
# COMPACT_ATOMS: atom_id res chain seq x y z
N MET A 1 54.41 76.25 -32.97
CA MET A 1 53.00 75.98 -33.19
C MET A 1 52.83 74.51 -33.50
N LYS A 2 52.55 73.71 -32.53
CA LYS A 2 52.24 72.29 -32.68
C LYS A 2 50.95 71.96 -31.95
N LYS A 3 49.95 71.49 -32.68
CA LYS A 3 48.66 71.13 -32.18
C LYS A 3 48.73 69.66 -31.64
N LEU A 4 48.39 69.50 -30.41
CA LEU A 4 48.25 68.15 -29.74
C LEU A 4 46.77 67.75 -29.83
N LEU A 5 46.49 66.69 -30.52
CA LEU A 5 45.17 66.07 -30.56
C LEU A 5 45.10 65.08 -29.43
N LEU A 6 44.25 65.35 -28.43
CA LEU A 6 43.88 64.39 -27.39
C LEU A 6 42.75 63.54 -27.93
N GLY A 7 43.00 62.25 -28.10
CA GLY A 7 41.99 61.23 -28.37
C GLY A 7 41.31 60.83 -27.07
N TRP A 8 40.01 61.05 -26.97
CA TRP A 8 39.18 60.50 -25.89
C TRP A 8 38.75 59.07 -26.25
N GLY A 9 39.32 58.12 -25.58
CA GLY A 9 38.83 56.74 -25.58
C GLY A 9 37.63 56.63 -24.68
N ILE A 10 36.46 56.35 -25.22
CA ILE A 10 35.25 56.02 -24.48
C ILE A 10 35.32 54.54 -24.12
N LEU A 11 35.57 54.25 -22.85
CA LEU A 11 35.52 52.93 -22.31
C LEU A 11 34.06 52.61 -22.02
N THR A 12 33.39 51.92 -22.93
CA THR A 12 32.05 51.37 -22.69
C THR A 12 32.16 50.13 -21.83
N LEU A 13 31.86 50.30 -20.55
CA LEU A 13 31.72 49.21 -19.59
C LEU A 13 30.40 48.50 -19.86
N SER A 14 30.44 47.43 -20.63
CA SER A 14 29.29 46.54 -20.84
C SER A 14 29.04 45.76 -19.57
N PHE A 15 28.05 46.15 -18.78
CA PHE A 15 27.47 45.32 -17.72
C PHE A 15 26.77 44.13 -18.38
N LEU A 16 27.43 43.00 -18.39
CA LEU A 16 26.75 41.71 -18.59
C LEU A 16 25.94 41.43 -17.33
N LEU A 17 24.66 41.76 -17.38
CA LEU A 17 23.67 41.20 -16.46
C LEU A 17 23.61 39.71 -16.74
N ALA A 18 24.38 38.94 -15.98
CA ALA A 18 24.15 37.52 -15.87
C ALA A 18 22.77 37.34 -15.19
N SER A 19 21.72 37.26 -16.01
CA SER A 19 20.43 36.74 -15.59
C SER A 19 20.67 35.28 -15.27
N CYS A 20 20.79 34.96 -13.99
CA CYS A 20 20.62 33.61 -13.55
C CYS A 20 19.16 33.22 -13.77
N SER A 21 18.83 32.83 -14.99
CA SER A 21 17.63 32.05 -15.23
C SER A 21 17.84 30.71 -14.58
N ASN A 22 17.00 30.37 -13.61
CA ASN A 22 16.90 29.05 -12.99
C ASN A 22 16.38 27.98 -13.97
N ASP A 23 16.57 28.20 -15.27
CA ASP A 23 16.16 27.27 -16.34
C ASP A 23 17.22 26.23 -16.69
N GLU A 24 18.31 26.14 -15.95
CA GLU A 24 19.39 25.17 -16.22
C GLU A 24 19.13 23.76 -15.62
N LEU A 25 17.94 23.51 -15.07
CA LEU A 25 17.57 22.16 -14.60
C LEU A 25 16.72 21.35 -15.59
N ALA A 26 16.47 21.90 -16.75
CA ALA A 26 15.96 21.14 -17.89
C ALA A 26 17.12 20.69 -18.81
N ALA A 27 18.25 20.29 -18.26
CA ALA A 27 19.19 19.47 -19.00
C ALA A 27 18.45 18.18 -19.34
N VAL A 28 18.08 18.04 -20.60
CA VAL A 28 17.53 16.81 -21.17
C VAL A 28 18.43 15.66 -20.73
N ALA A 29 17.94 14.83 -19.80
CA ALA A 29 18.62 13.61 -19.42
C ALA A 29 18.94 12.85 -20.71
N ALA A 30 20.19 12.56 -20.97
CA ALA A 30 20.59 11.78 -22.13
C ALA A 30 19.90 10.42 -22.04
N ASN A 31 19.39 9.92 -23.17
CA ASN A 31 18.75 8.62 -23.28
C ASN A 31 19.55 7.55 -22.51
N GLY A 32 18.94 6.91 -21.53
CA GLY A 32 19.56 5.86 -20.71
C GLY A 32 20.22 6.35 -19.41
N GLU A 33 20.07 7.62 -19.02
CA GLU A 33 20.46 8.06 -17.68
C GLU A 33 19.48 7.51 -16.65
N LYS A 34 20.03 6.85 -15.63
CA LYS A 34 19.26 6.32 -14.52
C LYS A 34 19.28 7.30 -13.35
N LYS A 35 18.16 7.43 -12.69
CA LYS A 35 18.01 8.25 -11.49
C LYS A 35 17.56 7.40 -10.31
N GLU A 36 18.13 7.71 -9.17
CA GLU A 36 17.72 7.16 -7.90
C GLU A 36 16.52 7.94 -7.33
N VAL A 37 15.45 7.24 -6.97
CA VAL A 37 14.25 7.82 -6.39
C VAL A 37 13.93 7.11 -5.10
N THR A 38 13.72 7.88 -4.04
CA THR A 38 13.27 7.35 -2.75
C THR A 38 11.76 7.38 -2.68
N LEU A 39 11.15 6.22 -2.43
CA LEU A 39 9.74 6.05 -2.17
C LEU A 39 9.54 5.73 -0.69
N THR A 40 8.70 6.49 -0.02
CA THR A 40 8.25 6.19 1.33
C THR A 40 6.86 5.60 1.27
N THR A 41 6.70 4.33 1.67
CA THR A 41 5.39 3.71 1.82
C THR A 41 4.93 3.84 3.26
N ARG A 42 3.65 4.15 3.47
CA ARG A 42 3.02 4.22 4.78
C ARG A 42 1.83 3.29 4.84
N LEU A 43 1.74 2.48 5.87
CA LEU A 43 0.57 1.67 6.15
C LEU A 43 -0.52 2.56 6.77
N GLY A 44 -1.72 2.52 6.21
CA GLY A 44 -2.88 3.15 6.83
C GLY A 44 -3.27 2.43 8.12
N SER A 45 -3.81 3.17 9.08
CA SER A 45 -4.33 2.57 10.32
C SER A 45 -5.57 1.73 10.01
N ASN A 46 -5.59 0.46 10.44
CA ASN A 46 -6.79 -0.38 10.45
C ASN A 46 -7.34 -0.46 11.87
N SER A 47 -8.67 -0.44 11.98
CA SER A 47 -9.34 -0.60 13.27
C SER A 47 -9.59 -2.08 13.57
N ARG A 48 -8.57 -2.85 13.94
CA ARG A 48 -8.78 -4.17 14.56
C ARG A 48 -8.76 -4.04 16.08
N ALA A 49 -9.65 -4.75 16.74
CA ALA A 49 -9.72 -4.80 18.19
C ALA A 49 -8.57 -5.59 18.85
N THR A 50 -7.73 -6.28 18.07
CA THR A 50 -6.62 -7.08 18.58
C THR A 50 -5.32 -6.30 18.59
N GLN A 51 -4.63 -6.27 19.73
CA GLN A 51 -3.37 -5.53 19.97
C GLN A 51 -2.12 -6.30 19.52
N GLU A 52 -2.23 -7.29 18.65
CA GLU A 52 -1.08 -8.06 18.19
C GLU A 52 -0.21 -7.24 17.24
N GLN A 53 1.09 -7.25 17.51
CA GLN A 53 2.09 -6.76 16.56
C GLN A 53 2.23 -7.79 15.44
N ILE A 54 1.96 -7.40 14.21
CA ILE A 54 2.09 -8.25 13.04
C ILE A 54 3.35 -7.82 12.29
N GLU A 55 4.27 -8.77 12.07
CA GLU A 55 5.36 -8.55 11.14
C GLU A 55 4.79 -8.50 9.72
N MET A 56 5.20 -7.50 8.97
CA MET A 56 4.72 -7.27 7.61
C MET A 56 5.88 -7.32 6.62
N GLU A 57 5.58 -7.72 5.40
CA GLU A 57 6.49 -7.63 4.26
C GLU A 57 5.84 -6.84 3.12
N LEU A 58 6.64 -6.07 2.40
CA LEU A 58 6.22 -5.27 1.26
C LEU A 58 6.74 -5.92 -0.02
N PHE A 59 5.83 -6.18 -0.95
CA PHE A 59 6.11 -6.55 -2.33
C PHE A 59 5.89 -5.35 -3.22
N TYR A 60 6.77 -5.13 -4.18
CA TYR A 60 6.54 -4.10 -5.18
C TYR A 60 7.00 -4.55 -6.56
N THR A 61 6.25 -4.10 -7.55
CA THR A 61 6.54 -4.37 -8.97
C THR A 61 6.46 -3.07 -9.76
N VAL A 62 7.47 -2.82 -10.56
CA VAL A 62 7.58 -1.69 -11.47
C VAL A 62 7.29 -2.16 -12.88
N TYR A 63 6.37 -1.50 -13.55
CA TYR A 63 6.02 -1.75 -14.95
C TYR A 63 6.36 -0.53 -15.80
N ASP A 64 6.81 -0.76 -17.01
CA ASP A 64 6.85 0.28 -18.02
C ASP A 64 5.42 0.70 -18.37
N ALA A 65 5.08 1.98 -18.16
CA ALA A 65 3.70 2.45 -18.29
C ALA A 65 3.19 2.44 -19.75
N HIS A 66 4.09 2.40 -20.74
CA HIS A 66 3.73 2.39 -22.15
C HIS A 66 3.47 0.96 -22.66
N THR A 67 4.33 0.03 -22.28
CA THR A 67 4.26 -1.37 -22.78
C THR A 67 3.52 -2.29 -21.82
N GLY A 68 3.42 -1.91 -20.55
CA GLY A 68 2.90 -2.75 -19.46
C GLY A 68 3.85 -3.89 -19.07
N ALA A 69 5.06 -3.92 -19.59
CA ALA A 69 6.05 -4.96 -19.26
C ALA A 69 6.60 -4.76 -17.84
N GLU A 70 6.84 -5.86 -17.13
CA GLU A 70 7.52 -5.85 -15.85
C GLU A 70 8.98 -5.43 -16.06
N VAL A 71 9.44 -4.44 -15.30
CA VAL A 71 10.80 -3.93 -15.31
C VAL A 71 11.57 -4.42 -14.10
N MET A 72 10.92 -4.47 -12.95
CA MET A 72 11.51 -4.85 -11.67
C MET A 72 10.43 -5.42 -10.75
N LYS A 73 10.79 -6.46 -9.99
CA LYS A 73 10.00 -7.00 -8.90
C LYS A 73 10.90 -7.27 -7.71
N ASN A 74 10.50 -6.84 -6.52
CA ASN A 74 11.31 -7.00 -5.32
C ASN A 74 10.45 -6.96 -4.05
N THR A 75 11.09 -7.22 -2.90
CA THR A 75 10.47 -7.22 -1.57
C THR A 75 11.27 -6.36 -0.59
N ALA A 76 10.62 -5.90 0.47
CA ALA A 76 11.25 -5.22 1.59
C ALA A 76 10.54 -5.58 2.89
N ASP A 77 11.29 -5.74 3.97
CA ASP A 77 10.71 -5.94 5.29
C ASP A 77 10.17 -4.62 5.84
N ILE A 78 9.02 -4.70 6.48
CA ILE A 78 8.43 -3.60 7.24
C ILE A 78 8.69 -3.86 8.72
N ALA A 79 9.26 -2.88 9.42
CA ALA A 79 9.47 -3.00 10.85
C ALA A 79 8.14 -3.28 11.56
N PRO A 80 8.11 -4.17 12.57
CA PRO A 80 6.91 -4.45 13.33
C PRO A 80 6.30 -3.16 13.88
N VAL A 81 4.99 -3.01 13.72
CA VAL A 81 4.24 -1.83 14.18
C VAL A 81 3.17 -2.25 15.14
N SER A 82 3.02 -1.46 16.18
CA SER A 82 1.86 -1.59 17.06
C SER A 82 0.60 -1.13 16.31
N PHE A 83 -0.52 -1.73 16.67
CA PHE A 83 -1.82 -1.35 16.13
C PHE A 83 -2.07 0.17 16.28
N GLY A 84 -2.51 0.82 15.20
CA GLY A 84 -2.77 2.27 15.18
C GLY A 84 -1.55 3.15 14.97
N GLU A 85 -0.34 2.58 14.93
CA GLU A 85 0.88 3.30 14.55
C GLU A 85 1.11 3.24 13.03
N GLU A 86 1.75 4.28 12.49
CA GLU A 86 2.14 4.31 11.08
C GLU A 86 3.49 3.60 10.92
N ALA A 87 3.52 2.56 10.07
CA ALA A 87 4.77 2.01 9.57
C ALA A 87 5.19 2.71 8.29
N SER A 88 6.48 2.90 8.10
CA SER A 88 7.01 3.40 6.83
C SER A 88 8.23 2.61 6.38
N VAL A 89 8.36 2.42 5.08
CA VAL A 89 9.53 1.83 4.44
C VAL A 89 10.04 2.77 3.36
N ASN A 90 11.33 3.02 3.35
CA ASN A 90 11.99 3.75 2.29
C ASN A 90 12.56 2.77 1.26
N LEU A 91 12.17 2.96 0.02
CA LEU A 91 12.66 2.19 -1.12
C LEU A 91 13.49 3.10 -2.01
N THR A 92 14.62 2.60 -2.46
CA THR A 92 15.45 3.27 -3.46
C THR A 92 15.33 2.52 -4.78
N LEU A 93 14.87 3.21 -5.82
CA LEU A 93 14.70 2.66 -7.16
C LEU A 93 15.63 3.36 -8.13
N GLU A 94 16.29 2.58 -8.97
CA GLU A 94 17.16 3.07 -10.04
C GLU A 94 16.48 2.82 -11.39
N LEU A 95 15.93 3.87 -12.01
CA LEU A 95 15.10 3.80 -13.20
C LEU A 95 15.48 4.86 -14.24
N ASP A 96 15.19 4.57 -15.51
CA ASP A 96 15.49 5.48 -16.63
C ASP A 96 14.64 6.75 -16.55
N CYS A 97 15.27 7.91 -16.67
CA CYS A 97 14.62 9.22 -16.53
C CYS A 97 13.67 9.57 -17.67
N ASP A 98 13.86 8.99 -18.85
CA ASP A 98 13.09 9.25 -20.07
C ASP A 98 11.81 8.43 -20.20
N LYS A 99 11.58 7.51 -19.25
CA LYS A 99 10.43 6.62 -19.24
C LYS A 99 9.40 6.99 -18.18
N SER A 100 8.21 6.49 -18.36
CA SER A 100 7.13 6.53 -17.38
C SER A 100 6.87 5.14 -16.83
N TYR A 101 6.56 5.05 -15.55
CA TYR A 101 6.37 3.78 -14.86
C TYR A 101 5.06 3.73 -14.10
N ASP A 102 4.45 2.54 -14.06
CA ASP A 102 3.42 2.18 -13.10
C ASP A 102 4.08 1.35 -12.00
N ILE A 103 3.83 1.67 -10.73
CA ILE A 103 4.39 0.94 -9.60
C ILE A 103 3.24 0.43 -8.75
N ALA A 104 3.22 -0.88 -8.53
CA ALA A 104 2.27 -1.58 -7.68
C ALA A 104 2.94 -1.97 -6.36
N PHE A 105 2.28 -1.72 -5.24
CA PHE A 105 2.72 -2.07 -3.90
C PHE A 105 1.69 -2.96 -3.23
N TRP A 106 2.16 -4.02 -2.58
CA TRP A 106 1.35 -4.91 -1.75
C TRP A 106 2.11 -5.21 -0.46
N ALA A 107 1.51 -4.91 0.67
CA ALA A 107 2.05 -5.29 1.97
C ALA A 107 1.11 -6.31 2.61
N GLN A 108 1.67 -7.36 3.19
CA GLN A 108 0.91 -8.42 3.86
C GLN A 108 1.63 -8.89 5.11
N ALA A 109 0.95 -9.65 5.96
CA ALA A 109 1.58 -10.36 7.06
C ALA A 109 2.71 -11.25 6.52
N LYS A 110 3.87 -11.20 7.17
CA LYS A 110 5.07 -11.91 6.73
C LYS A 110 4.85 -13.42 6.68
N GLY A 111 5.14 -14.00 5.53
CA GLY A 111 4.94 -15.44 5.29
C GLY A 111 3.49 -15.85 5.04
N SER A 112 2.55 -14.92 4.90
CA SER A 112 1.16 -15.22 4.57
C SER A 112 1.05 -15.98 3.24
N GLN A 113 0.26 -17.04 3.22
CA GLN A 113 -0.07 -17.83 2.03
C GLN A 113 -1.46 -17.47 1.46
N CYS A 114 -2.09 -16.44 2.03
CA CYS A 114 -3.45 -16.04 1.64
C CYS A 114 -3.55 -15.35 0.29
N TYR A 115 -2.42 -15.00 -0.34
CA TYR A 115 -2.38 -14.21 -1.56
C TYR A 115 -1.38 -14.76 -2.57
N ASP A 116 -1.84 -14.98 -3.80
CA ASP A 116 -0.96 -15.23 -4.94
C ASP A 116 -0.53 -13.89 -5.56
N LEU A 117 0.72 -13.54 -5.32
CA LEU A 117 1.36 -12.31 -5.80
C LEU A 117 2.22 -12.52 -7.04
N SER A 118 2.01 -13.61 -7.78
CA SER A 118 2.77 -13.89 -9.01
C SER A 118 2.60 -12.77 -10.04
N ASP A 119 1.40 -12.17 -10.11
CA ASP A 119 1.10 -11.00 -10.94
C ASP A 119 0.34 -9.93 -10.14
N MET A 120 0.97 -8.74 -9.94
CA MET A 120 0.34 -7.60 -9.27
C MET A 120 -0.84 -6.98 -10.03
N LYS A 121 -1.04 -7.34 -11.30
CA LYS A 121 -2.23 -6.97 -12.08
C LYS A 121 -3.41 -7.92 -11.83
N ALA A 122 -3.16 -9.04 -11.16
CA ALA A 122 -4.14 -10.10 -10.95
C ALA A 122 -3.90 -10.85 -9.62
N VAL A 123 -3.76 -10.11 -8.52
CA VAL A 123 -3.62 -10.72 -7.19
C VAL A 123 -4.85 -11.54 -6.86
N ARG A 124 -4.65 -12.81 -6.54
CA ARG A 124 -5.73 -13.74 -6.18
C ARG A 124 -5.67 -14.06 -4.70
N LEU A 125 -6.84 -14.24 -4.10
CA LEU A 125 -6.95 -14.73 -2.74
C LEU A 125 -6.97 -16.25 -2.73
N CYS A 126 -6.09 -16.87 -1.95
CA CYS A 126 -5.99 -18.31 -1.78
C CYS A 126 -6.86 -18.72 -0.59
N TYR A 127 -8.18 -18.82 -0.79
CA TYR A 127 -9.14 -19.08 0.29
C TYR A 127 -9.01 -20.47 0.90
N GLU A 128 -8.49 -21.45 0.17
CA GLU A 128 -8.36 -22.82 0.61
C GLU A 128 -7.40 -22.97 1.81
N GLU A 129 -6.46 -22.06 1.93
CA GLU A 129 -5.43 -22.06 2.98
C GLU A 129 -5.73 -21.08 4.12
N CYS A 130 -6.78 -20.27 3.98
CA CYS A 130 -7.16 -19.28 4.97
C CYS A 130 -8.23 -19.79 5.92
N ILE A 131 -8.02 -19.55 7.21
CA ILE A 131 -9.03 -19.79 8.25
C ILE A 131 -9.75 -18.48 8.59
N GLY A 132 -10.91 -18.58 9.22
CA GLY A 132 -11.62 -17.44 9.78
C GLY A 132 -10.82 -16.79 10.93
N ASN A 133 -11.00 -15.50 11.12
CA ASN A 133 -10.36 -14.71 12.18
C ASN A 133 -8.82 -14.66 12.13
N ASP A 134 -8.20 -14.98 11.00
CA ASP A 134 -6.76 -15.03 10.85
C ASP A 134 -6.15 -13.65 10.59
N SER A 135 -5.25 -13.20 11.48
CA SER A 135 -4.50 -11.97 11.32
C SER A 135 -3.53 -11.99 10.13
N ASN A 136 -3.10 -13.20 9.68
CA ASN A 136 -2.26 -13.36 8.49
C ASN A 136 -2.93 -12.89 7.19
N ARG A 137 -4.24 -12.65 7.21
CA ARG A 137 -4.99 -12.08 6.10
C ARG A 137 -4.92 -10.56 6.02
N THR A 138 -4.20 -9.91 6.93
CA THR A 138 -3.97 -8.46 6.87
C THR A 138 -3.16 -8.12 5.64
N ALA A 139 -3.71 -7.24 4.80
CA ALA A 139 -3.03 -6.75 3.60
C ALA A 139 -3.37 -5.30 3.29
N TYR A 140 -2.45 -4.64 2.59
CA TYR A 140 -2.57 -3.26 2.12
C TYR A 140 -2.03 -3.16 0.70
N TYR A 141 -2.58 -2.24 -0.07
CA TYR A 141 -2.10 -1.94 -1.41
C TYR A 141 -1.91 -0.46 -1.65
N GLY A 142 -1.08 -0.14 -2.61
CA GLY A 142 -0.92 1.20 -3.15
C GLY A 142 -0.44 1.14 -4.59
N ASN A 143 -0.58 2.24 -5.30
CA ASN A 143 -0.05 2.34 -6.66
C ASN A 143 0.38 3.76 -6.99
N LEU A 144 1.29 3.86 -7.94
CA LEU A 144 1.65 5.08 -8.65
C LEU A 144 1.49 4.79 -10.13
N ARG A 145 0.84 5.69 -10.88
CA ARG A 145 0.57 5.50 -12.30
C ARG A 145 1.23 6.58 -13.14
N SER A 146 1.79 6.17 -14.27
CA SER A 146 2.42 7.05 -15.26
C SER A 146 3.45 8.02 -14.66
N LEU A 147 4.21 7.54 -13.68
CA LEU A 147 5.20 8.31 -12.96
C LEU A 147 6.42 8.58 -13.83
N GLN A 148 6.79 9.85 -14.00
CA GLN A 148 8.00 10.28 -14.68
C GLN A 148 9.08 10.64 -13.66
N PHE A 149 10.17 9.91 -13.64
CA PHE A 149 11.21 10.05 -12.61
C PHE A 149 12.08 11.30 -12.76
N ASN A 150 12.11 11.93 -13.92
CA ASN A 150 12.83 13.20 -14.11
C ASN A 150 12.23 14.37 -13.29
N LYS A 151 10.95 14.26 -12.91
CA LYS A 151 10.20 15.30 -12.20
C LYS A 151 10.11 15.09 -10.68
N HIS A 152 10.43 13.88 -10.21
CA HIS A 152 10.20 13.51 -8.81
C HIS A 152 11.45 12.85 -8.23
N SER A 153 11.87 13.31 -7.03
CA SER A 153 13.01 12.73 -6.31
C SER A 153 12.60 12.01 -5.02
N ASN A 154 11.52 12.45 -4.38
CA ASN A 154 10.97 11.86 -3.17
C ASN A 154 9.46 11.78 -3.30
N LEU A 155 8.91 10.58 -3.10
CA LEU A 155 7.49 10.31 -3.20
C LEU A 155 7.02 9.57 -1.97
N THR A 156 5.80 9.86 -1.53
CA THR A 156 5.14 9.13 -0.45
C THR A 156 3.90 8.45 -0.99
N VAL A 157 3.76 7.15 -0.71
CA VAL A 157 2.60 6.34 -1.07
C VAL A 157 1.95 5.82 0.22
N THR A 158 0.70 6.18 0.45
CA THR A 158 -0.08 5.62 1.56
C THR A 158 -0.77 4.36 1.08
N LEU A 159 -0.46 3.23 1.71
CA LEU A 159 -1.11 1.97 1.44
C LEU A 159 -2.43 1.89 2.21
N LYS A 160 -3.44 1.32 1.60
CA LYS A 160 -4.79 1.15 2.15
C LYS A 160 -5.25 -0.30 2.02
N SER A 161 -6.16 -0.74 2.88
CA SER A 161 -6.72 -2.10 2.77
C SER A 161 -7.46 -2.26 1.44
N PRO A 162 -7.19 -3.35 0.68
CA PRO A 162 -7.96 -3.70 -0.51
C PRO A 162 -9.31 -4.34 -0.16
N PHE A 163 -9.52 -4.70 1.10
CA PHE A 163 -10.65 -5.50 1.56
C PHE A 163 -11.52 -4.75 2.56
N ALA A 164 -12.80 -5.12 2.61
CA ALA A 164 -13.67 -4.77 3.72
C ALA A 164 -13.35 -5.67 4.92
N LEU A 165 -13.35 -5.10 6.11
CA LEU A 165 -13.31 -5.84 7.36
C LEU A 165 -14.76 -6.07 7.83
N LEU A 166 -15.13 -7.33 8.04
CA LEU A 166 -16.40 -7.71 8.67
C LEU A 166 -16.13 -8.09 10.13
N GLU A 167 -16.77 -7.39 11.02
CA GLU A 167 -16.76 -7.72 12.45
C GLU A 167 -18.19 -7.96 12.93
N VAL A 168 -18.41 -9.06 13.61
CA VAL A 168 -19.69 -9.44 14.20
C VAL A 168 -19.52 -9.50 15.71
N TYR A 169 -20.43 -8.87 16.42
CA TYR A 169 -20.41 -8.78 17.87
C TYR A 169 -21.70 -9.34 18.48
N THR A 170 -21.57 -9.90 19.68
CA THR A 170 -22.71 -10.19 20.56
C THR A 170 -22.62 -9.37 21.85
N THR A 171 -23.72 -9.26 22.59
CA THR A 171 -23.67 -8.58 23.88
C THR A 171 -22.95 -9.42 24.92
N LYS A 172 -22.24 -8.78 25.85
CA LYS A 172 -21.62 -9.48 26.98
C LYS A 172 -22.62 -10.30 27.79
N LYS A 173 -23.85 -9.79 27.91
CA LYS A 173 -24.95 -10.48 28.58
C LYS A 173 -25.31 -11.82 27.92
N ASP A 174 -25.26 -11.89 26.58
CA ASP A 174 -25.52 -13.14 25.86
C ASP A 174 -24.39 -14.14 26.07
N VAL A 175 -23.14 -13.68 26.16
CA VAL A 175 -21.98 -14.52 26.50
C VAL A 175 -22.11 -15.09 27.91
N GLU A 176 -22.49 -14.27 28.89
CA GLU A 176 -22.74 -14.69 30.26
C GLU A 176 -23.88 -15.72 30.33
N ALA A 177 -24.96 -15.53 29.58
CA ALA A 177 -26.06 -16.48 29.49
C ALA A 177 -25.62 -17.82 28.88
N ALA A 178 -24.79 -17.79 27.84
CA ALA A 178 -24.20 -18.98 27.24
C ALA A 178 -23.30 -19.74 28.24
N ALA A 179 -22.50 -19.04 29.04
CA ALA A 179 -21.65 -19.63 30.07
C ALA A 179 -22.46 -20.37 31.14
N VAL A 180 -23.64 -19.86 31.52
CA VAL A 180 -24.57 -20.56 32.45
C VAL A 180 -25.04 -21.91 31.87
N LEU A 181 -25.10 -22.01 30.54
CA LEU A 181 -25.48 -23.24 29.83
C LEU A 181 -24.26 -24.12 29.51
N ASN A 182 -23.09 -23.83 30.10
CA ASN A 182 -21.83 -24.49 29.83
C ASN A 182 -21.41 -24.45 28.31
N VAL A 183 -21.69 -23.36 27.63
CA VAL A 183 -21.22 -23.11 26.26
C VAL A 183 -19.96 -22.28 26.35
N PRO A 184 -18.76 -22.83 26.05
CA PRO A 184 -17.48 -22.11 26.12
C PRO A 184 -17.29 -21.27 24.86
N VAL A 185 -17.80 -20.04 24.87
CA VAL A 185 -17.78 -19.15 23.69
C VAL A 185 -16.36 -18.91 23.17
N ASN A 186 -15.35 -18.87 24.05
CA ASN A 186 -13.93 -18.68 23.69
C ASN A 186 -13.30 -19.92 23.00
N GLU A 187 -13.96 -21.09 23.07
CA GLU A 187 -13.51 -22.33 22.42
C GLU A 187 -14.33 -22.64 21.17
N MET A 188 -15.32 -21.81 20.87
CA MET A 188 -16.14 -21.95 19.66
C MET A 188 -15.37 -21.52 18.42
N LEU A 189 -15.73 -22.11 17.30
CA LEU A 189 -15.25 -21.71 15.98
C LEU A 189 -16.35 -20.92 15.27
N SER A 190 -15.94 -19.90 14.54
CA SER A 190 -16.82 -19.18 13.61
C SER A 190 -16.38 -19.42 12.18
N SER A 191 -17.34 -19.45 11.27
CA SER A 191 -17.08 -19.53 9.83
C SER A 191 -17.95 -18.51 9.10
N ILE A 192 -17.43 -18.01 7.98
CA ILE A 192 -18.14 -17.07 7.15
C ILE A 192 -18.16 -17.58 5.71
N GLU A 193 -19.34 -17.45 5.09
CA GLU A 193 -19.50 -17.61 3.66
C GLU A 193 -20.02 -16.30 3.09
N VAL A 194 -19.35 -15.77 2.07
CA VAL A 194 -19.70 -14.51 1.42
C VAL A 194 -19.71 -14.68 -0.10
N SER A 195 -20.82 -14.31 -0.74
CA SER A 195 -20.98 -14.35 -2.18
C SER A 195 -20.74 -12.98 -2.82
N GLY A 196 -20.41 -12.97 -4.10
CA GLY A 196 -20.24 -11.71 -4.86
C GLY A 196 -18.88 -11.05 -4.67
N ILE A 197 -17.88 -11.80 -4.25
CA ILE A 197 -16.51 -11.33 -4.08
C ILE A 197 -15.76 -11.43 -5.41
N ALA A 198 -15.01 -10.38 -5.79
CA ALA A 198 -14.14 -10.43 -6.95
C ALA A 198 -13.04 -11.48 -6.78
N SER A 199 -12.81 -12.29 -7.82
CA SER A 199 -11.79 -13.35 -7.79
C SER A 199 -10.36 -12.81 -7.86
N VAL A 200 -10.19 -11.55 -8.28
CA VAL A 200 -8.90 -10.92 -8.56
C VAL A 200 -8.92 -9.47 -8.07
N PHE A 201 -7.79 -8.99 -7.56
CA PHE A 201 -7.55 -7.58 -7.31
C PHE A 201 -6.38 -7.08 -8.17
N ASN A 202 -6.64 -6.06 -8.99
CA ASN A 202 -5.63 -5.41 -9.81
C ASN A 202 -4.97 -4.27 -9.03
N VAL A 203 -3.76 -4.49 -8.54
CA VAL A 203 -3.05 -3.49 -7.71
C VAL A 203 -2.66 -2.25 -8.52
N VAL A 204 -2.26 -2.43 -9.79
CA VAL A 204 -1.89 -1.31 -10.68
C VAL A 204 -3.06 -0.36 -10.89
N LYS A 205 -4.27 -0.88 -11.07
CA LYS A 205 -5.49 -0.09 -11.21
C LYS A 205 -6.08 0.33 -9.86
N GLY A 206 -5.85 -0.47 -8.81
CA GLY A 206 -6.40 -0.27 -7.48
C GLY A 206 -7.87 -0.65 -7.37
N GLU A 207 -8.30 -1.65 -8.14
CA GLU A 207 -9.71 -2.07 -8.23
C GLU A 207 -9.86 -3.59 -8.35
N PRO A 208 -11.00 -4.13 -7.86
CA PRO A 208 -11.36 -5.53 -8.03
C PRO A 208 -11.70 -5.81 -9.50
N GLU A 209 -11.31 -6.98 -9.97
CA GLU A 209 -11.55 -7.48 -11.33
C GLU A 209 -11.93 -8.97 -11.33
N GLY A 210 -12.22 -9.49 -12.50
CA GLY A 210 -12.53 -10.90 -12.72
C GLY A 210 -13.98 -11.26 -12.42
N GLU A 211 -14.24 -12.55 -12.34
CA GLU A 211 -15.57 -13.07 -12.03
C GLU A 211 -15.85 -12.97 -10.53
N THR A 212 -17.12 -12.95 -10.18
CA THR A 212 -17.53 -13.03 -8.77
C THR A 212 -17.57 -14.47 -8.30
N VAL A 213 -17.05 -14.70 -7.10
CA VAL A 213 -17.02 -16.02 -6.45
C VAL A 213 -17.72 -15.98 -5.10
N THR A 214 -18.08 -17.14 -4.60
CA THR A 214 -18.44 -17.34 -3.20
C THR A 214 -17.20 -17.79 -2.45
N VAL A 215 -16.91 -17.12 -1.34
CA VAL A 215 -15.77 -17.39 -0.48
C VAL A 215 -16.27 -18.02 0.80
N SER A 216 -15.74 -19.19 1.14
CA SER A 216 -15.96 -19.84 2.42
C SER A 216 -14.64 -19.90 3.15
N LEU A 217 -14.56 -19.25 4.32
CA LEU A 217 -13.40 -19.36 5.18
C LEU A 217 -13.50 -20.59 6.06
N ASN A 218 -12.40 -21.32 6.21
CA ASN A 218 -12.34 -22.42 7.17
C ASN A 218 -12.64 -21.91 8.58
N PRO A 219 -13.30 -22.73 9.42
CA PRO A 219 -13.63 -22.30 10.77
C PRO A 219 -12.39 -21.89 11.57
N GLY A 220 -12.43 -20.70 12.15
CA GLY A 220 -11.38 -20.13 12.98
C GLY A 220 -11.86 -19.91 14.41
N ILE A 221 -10.93 -19.89 15.37
CA ILE A 221 -11.23 -19.60 16.78
C ILE A 221 -11.76 -18.16 16.87
N ILE A 222 -12.82 -17.97 17.65
CA ILE A 222 -13.38 -16.64 17.93
C ILE A 222 -12.30 -15.77 18.58
N PRO A 223 -12.00 -14.58 18.04
CA PRO A 223 -10.93 -13.74 18.57
C PRO A 223 -11.28 -13.21 19.95
N ASP A 224 -10.25 -12.97 20.76
CA ASP A 224 -10.40 -12.34 22.06
C ASP A 224 -10.48 -10.82 21.90
N GLY A 225 -11.70 -10.30 21.83
CA GLY A 225 -11.93 -8.87 21.61
C GLY A 225 -13.24 -8.40 22.23
N GLU A 226 -13.19 -7.28 22.91
CA GLU A 226 -14.34 -6.60 23.48
C GLU A 226 -14.40 -5.17 22.98
N CYS A 227 -15.58 -4.63 22.79
CA CYS A 227 -15.77 -3.22 22.48
C CYS A 227 -16.93 -2.63 23.28
N MET A 228 -16.91 -1.30 23.42
CA MET A 228 -17.98 -0.51 24.02
C MET A 228 -18.70 0.24 22.93
N PHE A 229 -20.01 0.04 22.80
CA PHE A 229 -20.83 0.81 21.90
C PHE A 229 -22.14 1.20 22.61
N ASP A 230 -22.51 2.48 22.56
CA ASP A 230 -23.71 3.03 23.20
C ASP A 230 -23.83 2.64 24.68
N GLY A 231 -22.72 2.68 25.42
CA GLY A 231 -22.64 2.34 26.83
C GLY A 231 -22.86 0.84 27.17
N LYS A 232 -22.82 -0.02 26.17
CA LYS A 232 -22.90 -1.48 26.33
C LYS A 232 -21.61 -2.15 25.94
N GLU A 233 -21.29 -3.22 26.66
CA GLU A 233 -20.14 -4.07 26.36
C GLU A 233 -20.56 -5.17 25.37
N TYR A 234 -19.72 -5.35 24.34
CA TYR A 234 -19.89 -6.36 23.30
C TYR A 234 -18.66 -7.25 23.22
N ARG A 235 -18.89 -8.51 22.90
CA ARG A 235 -17.87 -9.51 22.61
C ARG A 235 -17.78 -9.70 21.11
N LEU A 236 -16.57 -9.66 20.56
CA LEU A 236 -16.30 -9.98 19.17
C LEU A 236 -16.51 -11.48 18.91
N LEU A 237 -17.28 -11.83 17.90
CA LEU A 237 -17.53 -13.22 17.46
C LEU A 237 -16.76 -13.55 16.19
N THR A 238 -16.52 -12.57 15.33
CA THR A 238 -15.75 -12.77 14.11
C THR A 238 -15.15 -11.45 13.65
N SER A 239 -13.97 -11.54 13.05
CA SER A 239 -13.25 -10.40 12.46
C SER A 239 -12.49 -10.89 11.23
N ASP A 240 -13.13 -10.75 10.06
CA ASP A 240 -12.60 -11.30 8.83
C ASP A 240 -12.47 -10.24 7.73
N TYR A 241 -11.37 -10.32 7.00
CA TYR A 241 -11.18 -9.55 5.78
C TYR A 241 -11.91 -10.25 4.63
N LEU A 242 -12.91 -9.57 4.12
CA LEU A 242 -13.63 -9.99 2.94
C LEU A 242 -12.92 -9.46 1.70
N GLY A 243 -12.95 -10.22 0.62
CA GLY A 243 -12.47 -9.74 -0.68
C GLY A 243 -13.25 -8.52 -1.14
N SER A 244 -12.70 -7.79 -2.11
CA SER A 244 -13.36 -6.63 -2.68
C SER A 244 -14.62 -7.02 -3.44
N VAL A 245 -15.72 -6.33 -3.16
CA VAL A 245 -16.98 -6.53 -3.88
C VAL A 245 -16.90 -5.82 -5.22
N VAL A 246 -17.27 -6.49 -6.30
CA VAL A 246 -17.45 -5.85 -7.63
C VAL A 246 -18.67 -4.93 -7.54
N LYS A 247 -18.48 -3.65 -7.92
CA LYS A 247 -19.55 -2.66 -7.97
C LYS A 247 -20.41 -2.81 -9.23
#